data_397ded1c76c7204ecc927b9a4575354d
#
_entry.id   397ded1c76c7204ecc927b9a4575354d
#
_cell.length_a   1.000
_cell.length_b   1.000
_cell.length_c   1.000
_cell.angle_alpha   90.00
_cell.angle_beta   90.00
_cell.angle_gamma   90.00
#
_symmetry.space_group_name_H-M   'P 1'
#
loop_
_entity.id
_entity.type
_entity.pdbx_description
1 polymer ?
#
loop_
_entity_poly.entity_id
_entity_poly.type
_entity_poly.pdbx_seq_one_letter_code
_entity_poly.pdbx_strand_id
1 'polypeptide(L)'
;MIVTLFVLSSLPFVLAVVPPEVFSSVIAQKSLATFHAIPSPIEYPQYTDTTAGNWIYFIPNTWTSAFFPSSLYLLNTRAELCGAASNGLGTANWLDLARSTSTALLSLNASAGLGHDVGFISDAFVAELAV
;
A
#
# COMPACT_ATOMS: atom_id res chain seq x y z
N MET A 1 53.20 17.33 -25.87
CA MET A 1 52.38 17.66 -24.73
C MET A 1 50.93 17.69 -25.23
N ILE A 2 50.18 16.60 -24.98
CA ILE A 2 48.79 16.46 -25.45
C ILE A 2 47.89 16.85 -24.27
N VAL A 3 47.14 17.96 -24.44
CA VAL A 3 46.14 18.40 -23.45
C VAL A 3 44.82 17.74 -23.81
N THR A 4 44.42 16.76 -23.01
CA THR A 4 43.11 16.09 -23.16
C THR A 4 42.05 16.93 -22.44
N LEU A 5 41.18 17.57 -23.25
CA LEU A 5 40.06 18.35 -22.76
C LEU A 5 38.93 17.41 -22.36
N PHE A 6 38.68 17.28 -21.04
CA PHE A 6 37.48 16.57 -20.51
C PHE A 6 36.28 17.52 -20.65
N VAL A 7 35.39 17.21 -21.59
CA VAL A 7 34.06 17.84 -21.63
C VAL A 7 33.16 17.14 -20.62
N LEU A 8 32.93 17.78 -19.46
CA LEU A 8 31.86 17.38 -18.55
C LEU A 8 30.51 17.71 -19.20
N SER A 9 29.84 16.70 -19.74
CA SER A 9 28.43 16.82 -20.14
C SER A 9 27.56 16.92 -18.86
N SER A 10 27.08 18.13 -18.57
CA SER A 10 26.04 18.35 -17.56
C SER A 10 24.73 17.76 -18.06
N LEU A 11 24.39 16.54 -17.61
CA LEU A 11 23.05 15.97 -17.80
C LEU A 11 22.05 16.86 -17.02
N PRO A 12 20.99 17.36 -17.65
CA PRO A 12 19.97 18.10 -16.93
C PRO A 12 19.29 17.14 -15.96
N PHE A 13 19.43 17.41 -14.66
CA PHE A 13 18.60 16.75 -13.64
C PHE A 13 17.16 17.20 -13.87
N VAL A 14 16.35 16.35 -14.48
CA VAL A 14 14.90 16.52 -14.49
C VAL A 14 14.41 16.18 -13.08
N LEU A 15 14.18 17.21 -12.27
CA LEU A 15 13.45 17.03 -11.01
C LEU A 15 12.03 16.64 -11.38
N ALA A 16 11.71 15.36 -11.25
CA ALA A 16 10.34 14.90 -11.37
C ALA A 16 9.51 15.55 -10.24
N VAL A 17 8.61 16.44 -10.61
CA VAL A 17 7.66 17.03 -9.66
C VAL A 17 6.66 15.95 -9.30
N VAL A 18 6.69 15.52 -8.03
CA VAL A 18 5.69 14.55 -7.51
C VAL A 18 4.33 15.25 -7.47
N PRO A 19 3.28 14.66 -8.08
CA PRO A 19 1.95 15.24 -8.04
C PRO A 19 1.48 15.48 -6.60
N PRO A 20 0.91 16.66 -6.29
CA PRO A 20 0.48 17.01 -4.93
C PRO A 20 -0.60 16.05 -4.38
N GLU A 21 -1.35 15.39 -5.25
CA GLU A 21 -2.35 14.39 -4.90
C GLU A 21 -1.77 13.22 -4.11
N VAL A 22 -0.50 12.86 -4.35
CA VAL A 22 0.21 11.80 -3.61
C VAL A 22 0.32 12.15 -2.12
N PHE A 23 0.28 13.42 -1.77
CA PHE A 23 0.35 13.89 -0.38
C PHE A 23 -1.01 14.24 0.21
N SER A 24 -2.09 13.94 -0.50
CA SER A 24 -3.45 14.26 -0.07
C SER A 24 -3.84 13.51 1.21
N SER A 25 -4.44 14.22 2.18
CA SER A 25 -5.05 13.62 3.38
C SER A 25 -6.27 12.75 3.05
N VAL A 26 -6.85 12.90 1.86
CA VAL A 26 -7.97 12.09 1.38
C VAL A 26 -7.59 10.60 1.27
N ILE A 27 -6.32 10.28 1.00
CA ILE A 27 -5.84 8.88 0.95
C ILE A 27 -6.07 8.22 2.32
N ALA A 28 -5.60 8.84 3.40
CA ALA A 28 -5.77 8.32 4.76
C ALA A 28 -7.26 8.18 5.15
N GLN A 29 -8.06 9.18 4.84
CA GLN A 29 -9.50 9.15 5.13
C GLN A 29 -10.22 8.02 4.39
N LYS A 30 -9.91 7.82 3.10
CA LYS A 30 -10.49 6.72 2.31
C LYS A 30 -10.02 5.36 2.81
N SER A 31 -8.75 5.22 3.17
CA SER A 31 -8.22 3.96 3.73
C SER A 31 -8.90 3.61 5.05
N LEU A 32 -9.11 4.58 5.94
CA LEU A 32 -9.86 4.36 7.19
C LEU A 32 -11.31 3.99 6.92
N ALA A 33 -11.98 4.69 6.01
CA ALA A 33 -13.36 4.37 5.63
C ALA A 33 -13.47 2.94 5.07
N THR A 34 -12.53 2.54 4.22
CA THR A 34 -12.46 1.17 3.68
C THR A 34 -12.20 0.15 4.78
N PHE A 35 -11.28 0.44 5.71
CA PHE A 35 -10.99 -0.42 6.85
C PHE A 35 -12.25 -0.67 7.71
N HIS A 36 -12.99 0.37 8.03
CA HIS A 36 -14.22 0.26 8.84
C HIS A 36 -15.38 -0.42 8.10
N ALA A 37 -15.31 -0.52 6.78
CA ALA A 37 -16.31 -1.20 5.95
C ALA A 37 -15.97 -2.67 5.66
N ILE A 38 -14.81 -3.18 6.11
CA ILE A 38 -14.42 -4.58 5.93
C ILE A 38 -15.45 -5.49 6.62
N PRO A 39 -15.98 -6.50 5.90
CA PRO A 39 -16.92 -7.46 6.48
C PRO A 39 -16.30 -8.35 7.55
N SER A 40 -17.16 -8.98 8.34
CA SER A 40 -16.78 -10.06 9.24
C SER A 40 -17.56 -11.33 8.86
N PRO A 41 -16.90 -12.43 8.47
CA PRO A 41 -15.44 -12.63 8.40
C PRO A 41 -14.76 -11.69 7.39
N ILE A 42 -13.43 -11.50 7.55
CA ILE A 42 -12.66 -10.58 6.73
C ILE A 42 -12.75 -10.97 5.26
N GLU A 43 -13.17 -9.99 4.45
CA GLU A 43 -13.08 -10.00 2.99
C GLU A 43 -12.34 -8.74 2.53
N TYR A 44 -11.78 -8.75 1.34
CA TYR A 44 -10.93 -7.68 0.86
C TYR A 44 -11.55 -6.91 -0.29
N PRO A 45 -11.39 -5.55 -0.33
CA PRO A 45 -11.87 -4.74 -1.44
C PRO A 45 -11.08 -5.08 -2.70
N GLN A 46 -11.76 -5.43 -3.76
CA GLN A 46 -11.14 -5.84 -5.02
C GLN A 46 -11.35 -4.81 -6.13
N TYR A 47 -12.58 -4.39 -6.36
CA TYR A 47 -12.91 -3.34 -7.32
C TYR A 47 -14.15 -2.56 -6.85
N THR A 48 -14.37 -1.40 -7.45
CA THR A 48 -15.57 -0.60 -7.18
C THR A 48 -16.70 -0.98 -8.13
N ASP A 49 -17.92 -0.93 -7.63
CA ASP A 49 -19.10 -1.05 -8.49
C ASP A 49 -19.41 0.29 -9.21
N THR A 50 -20.57 0.38 -9.84
CA THR A 50 -21.02 1.62 -10.51
C THR A 50 -21.46 2.72 -9.55
N THR A 51 -21.59 2.42 -8.25
CA THR A 51 -21.96 3.37 -7.21
C THR A 51 -20.70 3.93 -6.57
N ALA A 52 -20.50 5.24 -6.64
CA ALA A 52 -19.31 5.88 -6.10
C ALA A 52 -19.15 5.59 -4.60
N GLY A 53 -17.95 5.15 -4.23
CA GLY A 53 -17.58 4.85 -2.85
C GLY A 53 -17.86 3.41 -2.38
N ASN A 54 -18.52 2.59 -3.19
CA ASN A 54 -18.77 1.19 -2.85
C ASN A 54 -17.66 0.27 -3.38
N TRP A 55 -17.21 -0.63 -2.51
CA TRP A 55 -16.31 -1.72 -2.86
C TRP A 55 -17.08 -3.03 -3.02
N ILE A 56 -16.66 -3.84 -3.98
CA ILE A 56 -17.00 -5.25 -4.05
C ILE A 56 -15.90 -6.01 -3.32
N TYR A 57 -16.31 -6.79 -2.32
CA TYR A 57 -15.42 -7.53 -1.43
C TYR A 57 -15.32 -8.99 -1.86
N PHE A 58 -14.14 -9.56 -1.69
CA PHE A 58 -13.84 -10.95 -2.02
C PHE A 58 -13.17 -11.66 -0.85
N ILE A 59 -13.40 -12.97 -0.78
CA ILE A 59 -12.77 -13.85 0.19
C ILE A 59 -11.24 -13.79 0.09
N PRO A 60 -10.49 -14.14 1.16
CA PRO A 60 -9.04 -13.94 1.23
C PRO A 60 -8.23 -14.62 0.12
N ASN A 61 -8.68 -15.72 -0.45
CA ASN A 61 -7.93 -16.49 -1.45
C ASN A 61 -8.02 -15.92 -2.89
N THR A 62 -8.03 -14.61 -3.04
CA THR A 62 -7.91 -13.93 -4.34
C THR A 62 -6.58 -13.20 -4.44
N TRP A 63 -6.06 -13.08 -5.65
CA TRP A 63 -4.74 -12.48 -5.90
C TRP A 63 -4.60 -11.02 -5.42
N THR A 64 -5.71 -10.29 -5.30
CA THR A 64 -5.75 -8.90 -4.85
C THR A 64 -5.81 -8.71 -3.33
N SER A 65 -6.00 -9.78 -2.57
CA SER A 65 -6.37 -9.69 -1.14
C SER A 65 -5.33 -8.99 -0.27
N ALA A 66 -4.04 -9.09 -0.61
CA ALA A 66 -2.99 -8.43 0.16
C ALA A 66 -2.82 -6.94 -0.19
N PHE A 67 -3.38 -6.42 -1.27
CA PHE A 67 -3.13 -5.03 -1.69
C PHE A 67 -3.66 -4.00 -0.68
N PHE A 68 -4.82 -4.26 -0.07
CA PHE A 68 -5.33 -3.36 0.94
C PHE A 68 -4.51 -3.38 2.23
N PRO A 69 -4.18 -4.53 2.85
CA PRO A 69 -3.23 -4.59 3.95
C PRO A 69 -1.89 -3.94 3.63
N SER A 70 -1.28 -4.23 2.48
CA SER A 70 0.00 -3.63 2.07
C SER A 70 -0.09 -2.11 1.97
N SER A 71 -1.22 -1.57 1.51
CA SER A 71 -1.41 -0.12 1.47
C SER A 71 -1.44 0.52 2.87
N LEU A 72 -1.93 -0.19 3.89
CA LEU A 72 -1.90 0.28 5.28
C LEU A 72 -0.48 0.26 5.86
N TYR A 73 0.35 -0.75 5.53
CA TYR A 73 1.79 -0.76 5.86
C TYR A 73 2.52 0.42 5.21
N LEU A 74 2.22 0.73 3.95
CA LEU A 74 2.79 1.91 3.28
C LEU A 74 2.39 3.23 3.95
N LEU A 75 1.16 3.32 4.47
CA LEU A 75 0.74 4.49 5.26
C LEU A 75 1.49 4.57 6.60
N ASN A 76 1.78 3.43 7.24
CA ASN A 76 2.65 3.39 8.42
C ASN A 76 4.05 3.91 8.10
N THR A 77 4.69 3.35 7.07
CA THR A 77 6.02 3.80 6.62
C THR A 77 6.03 5.29 6.30
N ARG A 78 4.99 5.78 5.63
CA ARG A 78 4.85 7.23 5.36
C ARG A 78 4.74 8.03 6.66
N ALA A 79 3.99 7.54 7.66
CA ALA A 79 3.87 8.21 8.96
C ALA A 79 5.21 8.31 9.69
N GLU A 80 6.01 7.25 9.65
CA GLU A 80 7.34 7.20 10.24
C GLU A 80 8.33 8.16 9.56
N LEU A 81 8.38 8.12 8.22
CA LEU A 81 9.33 8.91 7.44
C LEU A 81 9.01 10.41 7.42
N CYS A 82 7.73 10.77 7.37
CA CYS A 82 7.30 12.15 7.15
C CYS A 82 6.71 12.81 8.41
N GLY A 83 6.44 12.04 9.47
CA GLY A 83 5.70 12.49 10.65
C GLY A 83 4.19 12.58 10.38
N ALA A 84 3.39 11.79 11.09
CA ALA A 84 1.96 11.62 10.84
C ALA A 84 1.16 12.94 10.84
N ALA A 85 1.45 13.85 11.75
CA ALA A 85 0.73 15.12 11.90
C ALA A 85 0.93 16.08 10.73
N SER A 86 2.07 16.03 10.07
CA SER A 86 2.43 16.99 9.00
C SER A 86 1.94 16.58 7.62
N ASN A 87 1.49 15.34 7.43
CA ASN A 87 1.16 14.79 6.11
C ASN A 87 -0.29 14.28 5.97
N GLY A 88 -1.17 14.69 6.89
CA GLY A 88 -2.61 14.38 6.83
C GLY A 88 -2.99 12.94 7.16
N LEU A 89 -2.07 12.16 7.76
CA LEU A 89 -2.33 10.76 8.15
C LEU A 89 -3.11 10.63 9.47
N GLY A 90 -3.25 11.72 10.21
CA GLY A 90 -4.01 11.74 11.48
C GLY A 90 -3.30 10.97 12.59
N THR A 91 -4.10 10.43 13.52
CA THR A 91 -3.65 9.70 14.72
C THR A 91 -3.88 8.19 14.64
N ALA A 92 -4.24 7.66 13.47
CA ALA A 92 -4.48 6.23 13.31
C ALA A 92 -3.18 5.44 13.50
N ASN A 93 -3.27 4.32 14.22
CA ASN A 93 -2.19 3.35 14.29
C ASN A 93 -2.23 2.47 13.04
N TRP A 94 -1.56 2.94 11.97
CA TRP A 94 -1.57 2.28 10.67
C TRP A 94 -1.00 0.86 10.71
N LEU A 95 -0.01 0.62 11.58
CA LEU A 95 0.59 -0.70 11.76
C LEU A 95 -0.41 -1.70 12.35
N ASP A 96 -1.14 -1.32 13.39
CA ASP A 96 -2.16 -2.18 13.98
C ASP A 96 -3.30 -2.48 13.00
N LEU A 97 -3.71 -1.48 12.21
CA LEU A 97 -4.71 -1.66 11.16
C LEU A 97 -4.22 -2.63 10.08
N ALA A 98 -2.97 -2.50 9.64
CA ALA A 98 -2.35 -3.40 8.66
C ALA A 98 -2.29 -4.82 9.18
N ARG A 99 -1.80 -5.02 10.41
CA ARG A 99 -1.69 -6.33 11.06
C ARG A 99 -3.06 -7.00 11.23
N SER A 100 -4.04 -6.26 11.72
CA SER A 100 -5.41 -6.81 11.91
C SER A 100 -6.03 -7.26 10.60
N THR A 101 -5.86 -6.50 9.52
CA THR A 101 -6.36 -6.88 8.19
C THR A 101 -5.59 -8.02 7.56
N SER A 102 -4.32 -8.21 7.89
CA SER A 102 -3.51 -9.32 7.35
C SER A 102 -3.85 -10.68 7.95
N THR A 103 -4.58 -10.74 9.07
CA THR A 103 -4.82 -11.99 9.80
C THR A 103 -5.50 -13.07 8.97
N ALA A 104 -6.43 -12.71 8.09
CA ALA A 104 -7.12 -13.67 7.22
C ALA A 104 -6.22 -14.26 6.12
N LEU A 105 -5.07 -13.64 5.84
CA LEU A 105 -4.09 -14.13 4.87
C LEU A 105 -3.15 -15.19 5.46
N LEU A 106 -3.05 -15.28 6.78
CA LEU A 106 -2.11 -16.20 7.46
C LEU A 106 -2.36 -17.68 7.15
N SER A 107 -3.60 -18.04 6.84
CA SER A 107 -3.96 -19.43 6.49
C SER A 107 -3.68 -19.78 5.03
N LEU A 108 -3.36 -18.78 4.20
CA LEU A 108 -3.13 -18.98 2.77
C LEU A 108 -1.70 -19.47 2.54
N ASN A 109 -1.59 -20.61 1.91
CA ASN A 109 -0.32 -21.25 1.57
C ASN A 109 -0.37 -21.77 0.13
N ALA A 110 0.69 -22.43 -0.32
CA ALA A 110 0.77 -22.97 -1.67
C ALA A 110 -0.38 -23.93 -2.04
N SER A 111 -1.05 -24.53 -1.07
CA SER A 111 -2.21 -25.42 -1.28
C SER A 111 -3.55 -24.69 -1.36
N ALA A 112 -3.58 -23.38 -1.14
CA ALA A 112 -4.82 -22.58 -1.20
C ALA A 112 -5.35 -22.33 -2.62
N GLY A 113 -4.75 -22.92 -3.65
CA GLY A 113 -5.19 -22.81 -5.04
C GLY A 113 -4.80 -21.49 -5.73
N LEU A 114 -3.93 -20.69 -5.12
CA LEU A 114 -3.53 -19.37 -5.65
C LEU A 114 -2.55 -19.45 -6.82
N GLY A 115 -1.89 -20.60 -7.03
CA GLY A 115 -0.92 -20.78 -8.11
C GLY A 115 0.25 -19.78 -8.00
N HIS A 116 0.56 -19.12 -9.11
CA HIS A 116 1.63 -18.11 -9.17
C HIS A 116 1.26 -16.79 -8.45
N ASP A 117 0.00 -16.56 -8.15
CA ASP A 117 -0.47 -15.33 -7.48
C ASP A 117 -0.12 -15.28 -5.99
N VAL A 118 0.43 -16.35 -5.43
CA VAL A 118 0.90 -16.37 -4.03
C VAL A 118 1.88 -15.25 -3.73
N GLY A 119 2.65 -14.79 -4.72
CA GLY A 119 3.55 -13.66 -4.59
C GLY A 119 2.83 -12.37 -4.19
N PHE A 120 1.68 -12.09 -4.79
CA PHE A 120 0.87 -10.91 -4.47
C PHE A 120 0.25 -10.99 -3.07
N ILE A 121 -0.16 -12.19 -2.63
CA ILE A 121 -0.67 -12.40 -1.27
C ILE A 121 0.43 -12.24 -0.23
N SER A 122 1.67 -12.60 -0.56
CA SER A 122 2.81 -12.49 0.35
C SER A 122 3.28 -11.06 0.57
N ASP A 123 2.85 -10.09 -0.25
CA ASP A 123 3.29 -8.69 -0.20
C ASP A 123 3.06 -8.05 1.17
N ALA A 124 1.92 -8.30 1.82
CA ALA A 124 1.63 -7.82 3.16
C ALA A 124 2.64 -8.32 4.20
N PHE A 125 3.16 -9.55 4.05
CA PHE A 125 4.15 -10.13 4.98
C PHE A 125 5.55 -9.62 4.70
N VAL A 126 5.88 -9.31 3.45
CA VAL A 126 7.13 -8.60 3.11
C VAL A 126 7.13 -7.21 3.73
N ALA A 127 6.00 -6.51 3.69
CA ALA A 127 5.84 -5.22 4.34
C ALA A 127 5.99 -5.32 5.88
N GLU A 128 5.44 -6.37 6.52
CA GLU A 128 5.64 -6.62 7.96
C GLU A 128 7.10 -6.83 8.34
N LEU A 129 7.90 -7.48 7.49
CA LEU A 129 9.33 -7.68 7.75
C LEU A 129 10.16 -6.40 7.63
N ALA A 130 9.59 -5.33 7.10
CA ALA A 130 10.26 -4.04 6.89
C ALA A 130 9.98 -3.02 8.01
N VAL A 131 9.15 -3.36 9.01
CA VAL A 131 8.76 -2.48 10.13
C VAL A 131 9.43 -2.84 11.46
#